data_081136c866e145e1c93578723c91532d
#
_entry.id   081136c866e145e1c93578723c91532d
#
_cell.length_a   1.000
_cell.length_b   1.000
_cell.length_c   1.000
_cell.angle_alpha   90.00
_cell.angle_beta   90.00
_cell.angle_gamma   90.00
#
_symmetry.space_group_name_H-M   'P 1'
#
loop_
_entity.id
_entity.type
_entity.pdbx_description
1 polymer ?
#
loop_
_entity_poly.entity_id
_entity_poly.type
_entity_poly.pdbx_seq_one_letter_code
_entity_poly.pdbx_strand_id
1 'polypeptide(L)'
;MAKPADFVVDNASGSAVRTDLNNIFDAISINNGFGSVPTQKYKYMWYADTSTDKMSFYKANATDKLDFISLSDGSFFGPNGTASNPSYTFTNSTGTGFFRAAS
;
A
#
# COMPACT_ATOMS: atom_id res chain seq x y z
N MET A 1 11.11 -11.58 10.84
CA MET A 1 10.35 -10.68 9.96
C MET A 1 10.69 -9.23 10.31
N ALA A 2 10.95 -8.42 9.31
CA ALA A 2 11.26 -7.01 9.52
C ALA A 2 10.04 -6.25 10.04
N LYS A 3 10.25 -5.35 10.98
CA LYS A 3 9.19 -4.43 11.42
C LYS A 3 9.04 -3.30 10.42
N PRO A 4 7.84 -2.69 10.33
CA PRO A 4 7.71 -1.48 9.51
C PRO A 4 8.71 -0.42 9.96
N ALA A 5 9.55 0.04 9.04
CA ALA A 5 10.60 0.99 9.33
C ALA A 5 10.06 2.42 9.30
N ASP A 6 10.72 3.32 10.00
CA ASP A 6 10.38 4.73 9.94
C ASP A 6 11.11 5.46 8.80
N PHE A 7 12.02 4.78 8.12
CA PHE A 7 12.82 5.30 6.99
C PHE A 7 13.74 6.45 7.39
N VAL A 8 14.05 6.55 8.67
CA VAL A 8 14.99 7.53 9.20
C VAL A 8 16.14 6.78 9.83
N VAL A 9 17.38 7.17 9.48
CA VAL A 9 18.58 6.58 10.07
C VAL A 9 19.07 7.56 11.14
N ASP A 10 18.96 7.15 12.39
CA ASP A 10 19.39 7.99 13.50
C ASP A 10 20.93 8.02 13.61
N ASN A 11 21.46 9.16 14.07
CA ASN A 11 22.88 9.27 14.33
C ASN A 11 23.21 8.49 15.61
N ALA A 12 23.94 7.39 15.44
CA ALA A 12 24.20 6.45 16.53
C ALA A 12 25.50 5.68 16.26
N SER A 13 25.75 4.64 17.05
CA SER A 13 26.91 3.77 16.84
C SER A 13 26.85 3.10 15.49
N GLY A 14 28.00 2.63 14.98
CA GLY A 14 28.06 1.97 13.69
C GLY A 14 27.16 0.75 13.60
N SER A 15 27.02 -0.04 14.68
CA SER A 15 26.16 -1.20 14.67
C SER A 15 24.67 -0.82 14.67
N ALA A 16 24.31 0.27 15.35
CA ALA A 16 22.92 0.77 15.38
C ALA A 16 22.52 1.32 14.01
N VAL A 17 23.41 2.10 13.37
CA VAL A 17 23.17 2.62 12.02
C VAL A 17 23.00 1.47 11.03
N ARG A 18 23.83 0.43 11.12
CA ARG A 18 23.71 -0.73 10.25
C ARG A 18 22.38 -1.46 10.44
N THR A 19 21.93 -1.59 11.69
CA THR A 19 20.64 -2.20 11.99
C THR A 19 19.49 -1.39 11.38
N ASP A 20 19.53 -0.06 11.51
CA ASP A 20 18.52 0.82 10.91
C ASP A 20 18.48 0.66 9.40
N LEU A 21 19.64 0.67 8.74
CA LEU A 21 19.71 0.50 7.29
C LEU A 21 19.17 -0.86 6.86
N ASN A 22 19.53 -1.92 7.56
CA ASN A 22 19.04 -3.26 7.23
C ASN A 22 17.53 -3.36 7.40
N ASN A 23 16.96 -2.74 8.44
CA ASN A 23 15.52 -2.72 8.64
C ASN A 23 14.81 -1.96 7.52
N ILE A 24 15.39 -0.85 7.05
CA ILE A 24 14.84 -0.09 5.94
C ILE A 24 14.87 -0.92 4.65
N PHE A 25 16.00 -1.57 4.35
CA PHE A 25 16.13 -2.41 3.17
C PHE A 25 15.16 -3.59 3.21
N ASP A 26 15.01 -4.21 4.38
CA ASP A 26 14.02 -5.29 4.56
C ASP A 26 12.61 -4.80 4.27
N ALA A 27 12.25 -3.64 4.82
CA ALA A 27 10.93 -3.06 4.62
C ALA A 27 10.67 -2.79 3.14
N ILE A 28 11.65 -2.22 2.44
CA ILE A 28 11.52 -1.94 1.00
C ILE A 28 11.37 -3.24 0.21
N SER A 29 12.17 -4.25 0.52
CA SER A 29 12.17 -5.49 -0.25
C SER A 29 10.87 -6.28 -0.12
N ILE A 30 10.14 -6.10 0.98
CA ILE A 30 8.85 -6.77 1.19
C ILE A 30 7.66 -5.82 1.00
N ASN A 31 7.85 -4.70 0.32
CA ASN A 31 6.82 -3.68 0.10
C ASN A 31 6.18 -3.22 1.41
N ASN A 32 7.00 -3.04 2.46
CA ASN A 32 6.55 -2.70 3.81
C ASN A 32 5.60 -3.75 4.39
N GLY A 33 5.74 -5.01 3.96
CA GLY A 33 4.85 -6.11 4.32
C GLY A 33 4.94 -6.48 5.79
N PHE A 34 3.85 -6.28 6.51
CA PHE A 34 3.78 -6.62 7.91
C PHE A 34 2.31 -6.71 8.33
N GLY A 35 2.06 -7.33 9.47
CA GLY A 35 0.71 -7.47 10.01
C GLY A 35 0.17 -6.23 10.69
N SER A 36 0.98 -5.18 10.81
CA SER A 36 0.56 -3.90 11.38
C SER A 36 0.99 -2.77 10.47
N VAL A 37 0.32 -1.63 10.60
CA VAL A 37 0.60 -0.46 9.76
C VAL A 37 2.03 0.00 9.95
N PRO A 38 2.70 0.46 8.89
CA PRO A 38 4.05 1.02 9.01
C PRO A 38 4.08 2.20 9.97
N THR A 39 5.18 2.31 10.72
CA THR A 39 5.38 3.41 11.66
C THR A 39 5.38 4.75 10.93
N GLN A 40 6.07 4.82 9.80
CA GLN A 40 6.13 6.02 8.98
C GLN A 40 5.43 5.74 7.65
N LYS A 41 4.45 6.57 7.32
CA LYS A 41 3.69 6.44 6.07
C LYS A 41 4.01 7.62 5.17
N TYR A 42 4.23 7.31 3.90
CA TYR A 42 4.47 8.32 2.88
C TYR A 42 3.39 8.23 1.82
N LYS A 43 3.08 9.34 1.18
CA LYS A 43 2.12 9.32 0.07
C LYS A 43 2.61 8.36 -1.02
N TYR A 44 1.68 7.60 -1.57
CA TYR A 44 1.92 6.62 -2.64
C TYR A 44 2.80 5.43 -2.23
N MET A 45 3.04 5.25 -0.93
CA MET A 45 3.86 4.13 -0.44
C MET A 45 3.10 2.81 -0.59
N TRP A 46 3.79 1.78 -1.08
CA TRP A 46 3.24 0.44 -1.13
C TRP A 46 3.22 -0.19 0.27
N TYR A 47 2.21 -1.02 0.52
CA TYR A 47 2.08 -1.74 1.77
C TYR A 47 1.45 -3.11 1.51
N ALA A 48 2.22 -4.17 1.78
CA ALA A 48 1.72 -5.54 1.73
C ALA A 48 1.15 -5.89 3.11
N ASP A 49 -0.17 -5.81 3.24
CA ASP A 49 -0.85 -6.05 4.52
C ASP A 49 -0.99 -7.56 4.71
N THR A 50 -0.11 -8.15 5.52
CA THR A 50 -0.09 -9.59 5.73
C THR A 50 -1.21 -10.06 6.68
N SER A 51 -1.87 -9.14 7.38
CA SER A 51 -3.00 -9.51 8.23
C SER A 51 -4.29 -9.70 7.44
N THR A 52 -4.42 -9.04 6.30
CA THR A 52 -5.60 -9.14 5.43
C THR A 52 -5.27 -9.74 4.07
N ASP A 53 -4.00 -10.06 3.81
CA ASP A 53 -3.51 -10.58 2.53
C ASP A 53 -3.86 -9.69 1.35
N LYS A 54 -3.60 -8.40 1.49
CA LYS A 54 -3.88 -7.43 0.43
C LYS A 54 -2.66 -6.56 0.15
N MET A 55 -2.39 -6.33 -1.14
CA MET A 55 -1.44 -5.30 -1.55
C MET A 55 -2.18 -3.98 -1.63
N SER A 56 -1.68 -2.99 -0.96
CA SER A 56 -2.30 -1.67 -0.86
C SER A 56 -1.27 -0.59 -1.15
N PHE A 57 -1.74 0.62 -1.41
CA PHE A 57 -0.86 1.78 -1.45
C PHE A 57 -1.54 2.97 -0.81
N TYR A 58 -0.75 3.84 -0.23
CA TYR A 58 -1.28 5.01 0.46
C TYR A 58 -1.61 6.12 -0.54
N LYS A 59 -2.68 6.84 -0.26
CA LYS A 59 -3.08 7.99 -1.06
C LYS A 59 -2.13 9.16 -0.84
N ALA A 60 -2.38 10.25 -1.54
CA ALA A 60 -1.56 11.47 -1.42
C ALA A 60 -1.56 12.07 0.00
N ASN A 61 -2.56 11.74 0.83
CA ASN A 61 -2.60 12.22 2.22
C ASN A 61 -1.73 11.39 3.18
N ALA A 62 -1.11 10.31 2.70
CA ALA A 62 -0.26 9.41 3.50
C ALA A 62 -0.98 8.81 4.72
N THR A 63 -2.30 8.76 4.72
CA THR A 63 -3.11 8.24 5.83
C THR A 63 -4.05 7.15 5.37
N ASP A 64 -4.82 7.41 4.31
CA ASP A 64 -5.76 6.45 3.75
C ASP A 64 -5.06 5.58 2.73
N LYS A 65 -5.41 4.30 2.71
CA LYS A 65 -4.85 3.36 1.74
C LYS A 65 -5.94 2.83 0.83
N LEU A 66 -5.54 2.43 -0.36
CA LEU A 66 -6.39 1.75 -1.32
C LEU A 66 -5.91 0.32 -1.47
N ASP A 67 -6.79 -0.64 -1.25
CA ASP A 67 -6.50 -2.04 -1.54
C ASP A 67 -6.52 -2.24 -3.05
N PHE A 68 -5.55 -2.97 -3.57
CA PHE A 68 -5.36 -3.10 -5.00
C PHE A 68 -5.51 -4.54 -5.47
N ILE A 69 -4.86 -5.49 -4.80
CA ILE A 69 -4.85 -6.88 -5.23
C ILE A 69 -4.82 -7.81 -4.02
N SER A 70 -5.48 -8.96 -4.13
CA SER A 70 -5.38 -10.02 -3.14
C SER A 70 -4.03 -10.72 -3.27
N LEU A 71 -3.31 -10.86 -2.16
CA LEU A 71 -2.06 -11.60 -2.13
C LEU A 71 -2.28 -13.10 -2.05
N SER A 72 -3.51 -13.55 -1.77
CA SER A 72 -3.81 -14.97 -1.66
C SER A 72 -4.24 -15.60 -2.99
N ASP A 73 -5.01 -14.88 -3.82
CA ASP A 73 -5.54 -15.45 -5.07
C ASP A 73 -5.36 -14.55 -6.29
N GLY A 74 -4.81 -13.35 -6.11
CA GLY A 74 -4.54 -12.43 -7.21
C GLY A 74 -5.74 -11.63 -7.70
N SER A 75 -6.87 -11.67 -7.01
CA SER A 75 -8.04 -10.88 -7.41
C SER A 75 -7.76 -9.39 -7.33
N PHE A 76 -8.21 -8.64 -8.33
CA PHE A 76 -8.10 -7.19 -8.31
C PHE A 76 -9.27 -6.58 -7.55
N PHE A 77 -8.96 -5.55 -6.75
CA PHE A 77 -9.98 -4.79 -6.04
C PHE A 77 -10.13 -3.42 -6.65
N GLY A 78 -11.37 -3.03 -6.91
CA GLY A 78 -11.70 -1.69 -7.36
C GLY A 78 -12.85 -1.16 -6.54
N PRO A 79 -13.06 0.15 -6.50
CA PRO A 79 -14.25 0.71 -5.87
C PRO A 79 -15.50 0.29 -6.64
N ASN A 80 -16.66 0.37 -5.96
CA ASN A 80 -17.92 -0.02 -6.62
C ASN A 80 -18.24 0.87 -7.81
N GLY A 81 -17.90 2.16 -7.74
CA GLY A 81 -18.23 3.10 -8.79
C GLY A 81 -19.72 3.38 -8.89
N THR A 82 -20.09 4.18 -9.86
CA THR A 82 -21.49 4.49 -10.19
C THR A 82 -21.63 4.56 -11.72
N ALA A 83 -22.86 4.67 -12.19
CA ALA A 83 -23.11 4.79 -13.63
C ALA A 83 -22.45 6.04 -14.23
N SER A 84 -22.36 7.12 -13.46
CA SER A 84 -21.71 8.36 -13.91
C SER A 84 -20.22 8.40 -13.62
N ASN A 85 -19.76 7.61 -12.64
CA ASN A 85 -18.34 7.51 -12.26
C ASN A 85 -17.97 6.03 -12.09
N PRO A 86 -17.81 5.28 -13.20
CA PRO A 86 -17.46 3.86 -13.11
C PRO A 86 -16.08 3.66 -12.48
N SER A 87 -15.90 2.51 -11.81
CA SER A 87 -14.64 2.17 -11.17
C SER A 87 -13.53 1.84 -12.17
N TYR A 88 -13.92 1.29 -13.34
CA TYR A 88 -13.02 1.04 -14.46
C TYR A 88 -13.49 1.93 -15.61
N THR A 89 -12.65 2.87 -16.02
CA THR A 89 -13.06 3.90 -16.97
C THR A 89 -11.90 4.22 -17.92
N PHE A 90 -12.15 5.11 -18.86
CA PHE A 90 -11.17 5.48 -19.89
C PHE A 90 -10.74 6.93 -19.71
N THR A 91 -9.48 7.23 -19.98
CA THR A 91 -8.90 8.57 -19.77
C THR A 91 -9.71 9.66 -20.49
N ASN A 92 -10.12 9.38 -21.71
CA ASN A 92 -10.84 10.36 -22.53
C ASN A 92 -12.36 10.24 -22.44
N SER A 93 -12.87 9.36 -21.57
CA SER A 93 -14.30 9.17 -21.41
C SER A 93 -14.56 8.60 -20.02
N THR A 94 -14.40 9.43 -19.01
CA THR A 94 -14.43 9.00 -17.61
C THR A 94 -15.83 8.59 -17.13
N GLY A 95 -16.86 8.87 -17.91
CA GLY A 95 -18.22 8.40 -17.62
C GLY A 95 -18.57 7.05 -18.24
N THR A 96 -17.62 6.43 -18.95
CA THR A 96 -17.81 5.14 -19.63
C THR A 96 -16.94 4.09 -18.97
N GLY A 97 -17.50 2.94 -18.62
CA GLY A 97 -16.71 1.86 -18.03
C GLY A 97 -17.55 0.89 -17.23
N PHE A 98 -16.90 0.16 -16.34
CA PHE A 98 -17.54 -0.84 -15.50
C PHE A 98 -17.75 -0.32 -14.09
N PHE A 99 -18.90 -0.63 -13.51
CA PHE A 99 -19.18 -0.33 -12.13
C PHE A 99 -20.02 -1.46 -11.53
N ARG A 100 -20.01 -1.57 -10.20
CA ARG A 100 -20.85 -2.54 -9.52
C ARG A 100 -22.22 -1.95 -9.29
N ALA A 101 -23.22 -2.59 -9.86
CA ALA A 101 -24.60 -2.21 -9.61
C ALA A 101 -24.96 -2.49 -8.14
N ALA A 102 -25.92 -1.74 -7.61
CA ALA A 102 -26.39 -1.97 -6.25
C ALA A 102 -27.00 -3.38 -6.15
N SER A 103 -26.69 -4.06 -5.06
CA SER A 103 -27.23 -5.41 -4.83
C SER A 103 -28.62 -5.37 -4.19
#